data_65cc929ed0cc25e6a4938ffc2d2f973d
#
_entry.id   65cc929ed0cc25e6a4938ffc2d2f973d
#
_cell.length_a   1.000
_cell.length_b   1.000
_cell.length_c   1.000
_cell.angle_alpha   90.00
_cell.angle_beta   90.00
_cell.angle_gamma   90.00
#
_symmetry.space_group_name_H-M   'P 1'
#
loop_
_entity.id
_entity.type
_entity.pdbx_description
1 polymer ?
#
loop_
_entity_poly.entity_id
_entity_poly.type
_entity_poly.pdbx_seq_one_letter_code
_entity_poly.pdbx_strand_id
1 'polypeptide(L)'
;MKVYQLIYTSVQHSLSDPELGLVNQSGLRVFSCTQGLTKQNIDETIRFATYRLPKNNEIKYTQTPCDPTVPELFPKIFRTFRLSDGRYVAMQISYAGYDFDGQPGNVFAHAFIFDDVDENFLPERYIGHKRYRTHLTEKDLNGQIVHYLKPLDNIAPSEGVENKVINFIGEHKYELTYVLDRATRLLTSDDIKNICIAANDAETVQMYLLALKWILPISLSENT
;
A
#
# COMPACT_ATOMS: atom_id res chain seq x y z
N MET A 1 10.16 -16.06 -7.76
CA MET A 1 9.76 -14.91 -6.91
C MET A 1 8.87 -15.40 -5.79
N LYS A 2 9.27 -15.18 -4.56
CA LYS A 2 8.49 -15.44 -3.35
C LYS A 2 7.92 -14.12 -2.83
N VAL A 3 6.67 -14.12 -2.43
CA VAL A 3 6.01 -12.90 -1.93
C VAL A 3 5.53 -13.14 -0.51
N TYR A 4 6.09 -12.41 0.41
CA TYR A 4 5.63 -12.38 1.80
C TYR A 4 4.45 -11.42 1.93
N GLN A 5 3.64 -11.64 2.92
CA GLN A 5 2.45 -10.84 3.21
C GLN A 5 2.52 -10.28 4.62
N LEU A 6 2.00 -9.08 4.80
CA LEU A 6 1.80 -8.47 6.10
C LEU A 6 0.43 -7.78 6.15
N ILE A 7 -0.34 -8.05 7.20
CA ILE A 7 -1.63 -7.39 7.48
C ILE A 7 -1.50 -6.60 8.77
N TYR A 8 -1.83 -5.31 8.69
CA TYR A 8 -1.83 -4.38 9.81
C TYR A 8 -3.19 -3.68 9.89
N THR A 9 -3.85 -3.79 11.04
CA THR A 9 -5.19 -3.23 11.26
C THR A 9 -5.49 -3.17 12.76
N SER A 10 -6.61 -2.56 13.14
CA SER A 10 -7.09 -2.59 14.52
C SER A 10 -7.71 -3.94 14.85
N VAL A 11 -7.24 -4.56 15.92
CA VAL A 11 -7.64 -5.90 16.36
C VAL A 11 -7.70 -5.98 17.88
N GLN A 12 -8.51 -6.90 18.38
CA GLN A 12 -8.52 -7.27 19.80
C GLN A 12 -7.31 -8.14 20.16
N HIS A 13 -6.94 -9.04 19.24
CA HIS A 13 -5.81 -9.94 19.40
C HIS A 13 -4.89 -9.85 18.17
N SER A 14 -3.64 -9.47 18.40
CA SER A 14 -2.61 -9.37 17.38
C SER A 14 -1.72 -10.61 17.33
N LEU A 15 -0.93 -10.73 16.27
CA LEU A 15 0.11 -11.75 16.15
C LEU A 15 1.06 -11.65 17.36
N SER A 16 1.33 -12.78 17.99
CA SER A 16 2.34 -12.89 19.04
C SER A 16 3.51 -13.71 18.52
N ASP A 17 4.69 -13.10 18.52
CA ASP A 17 5.94 -13.76 18.17
C ASP A 17 7.10 -13.09 18.92
N PRO A 18 7.62 -13.73 19.97
CA PRO A 18 8.70 -13.17 20.77
C PRO A 18 10.00 -12.92 19.97
N GLU A 19 10.30 -13.74 18.96
CA GLU A 19 11.50 -13.58 18.14
C GLU A 19 11.41 -12.31 17.26
N LEU A 20 10.21 -11.96 16.85
CA LEU A 20 9.92 -10.72 16.13
C LEU A 20 9.63 -9.54 17.08
N GLY A 21 9.62 -9.77 18.39
CA GLY A 21 9.25 -8.76 19.37
C GLY A 21 7.78 -8.33 19.28
N LEU A 22 6.93 -9.20 18.71
CA LEU A 22 5.49 -8.97 18.61
C LEU A 22 4.78 -9.59 19.82
N VAL A 23 3.98 -8.76 20.48
CA VAL A 23 3.21 -9.17 21.66
C VAL A 23 1.73 -9.09 21.31
N ASN A 24 0.95 -10.10 21.73
CA ASN A 24 -0.50 -10.07 21.56
C ASN A 24 -1.09 -8.90 22.34
N GLN A 25 -1.59 -7.92 21.63
CA GLN A 25 -2.19 -6.70 22.18
C GLN A 25 -3.33 -6.23 21.27
N SER A 26 -4.24 -5.48 21.86
CA SER A 26 -5.29 -4.77 21.12
C SER A 26 -4.78 -3.49 20.48
N GLY A 27 -5.55 -2.94 19.54
CA GLY A 27 -5.27 -1.69 18.83
C GLY A 27 -4.77 -1.92 17.43
N LEU A 28 -4.20 -0.88 16.82
CA LEU A 28 -3.54 -0.97 15.51
C LEU A 28 -2.25 -1.78 15.63
N ARG A 29 -2.27 -2.98 15.11
CA ARG A 29 -1.21 -3.99 15.26
C ARG A 29 -1.04 -4.84 14.01
N VAL A 30 0.07 -5.56 13.97
CA VAL A 30 0.25 -6.64 13.00
C VAL A 30 -0.73 -7.75 13.35
N PHE A 31 -1.74 -7.92 12.51
CA PHE A 31 -2.70 -9.01 12.66
C PHE A 31 -2.07 -10.34 12.26
N SER A 32 -1.41 -10.36 11.13
CA SER A 32 -0.75 -11.57 10.63
C SER A 32 0.35 -11.19 9.62
N CYS A 33 1.38 -12.03 9.53
CA CYS A 33 2.43 -11.90 8.51
C CYS A 33 2.92 -13.27 8.05
N THR A 34 3.68 -13.30 6.97
CA THR A 34 4.35 -14.53 6.51
C THR A 34 5.62 -14.77 7.32
N GLN A 35 5.89 -16.01 7.68
CA GLN A 35 7.16 -16.41 8.30
C GLN A 35 8.35 -16.09 7.39
N GLY A 36 9.44 -15.63 7.99
CA GLY A 36 10.66 -15.23 7.27
C GLY A 36 10.79 -13.72 7.05
N LEU A 37 9.82 -12.92 7.52
CA LEU A 37 10.02 -11.49 7.72
C LEU A 37 10.82 -11.26 9.01
N THR A 38 11.73 -10.28 8.98
CA THR A 38 12.43 -9.82 10.19
C THR A 38 11.62 -8.74 10.90
N LYS A 39 11.93 -8.49 12.18
CA LYS A 39 11.35 -7.36 12.90
C LYS A 39 11.57 -6.05 12.15
N GLN A 40 12.74 -5.84 11.58
CA GLN A 40 13.05 -4.63 10.80
C GLN A 40 12.15 -4.49 9.58
N ASN A 41 11.92 -5.56 8.81
CA ASN A 41 10.98 -5.53 7.68
C ASN A 41 9.57 -5.13 8.10
N ILE A 42 9.12 -5.67 9.23
CA ILE A 42 7.80 -5.35 9.79
C ILE A 42 7.74 -3.88 10.20
N ASP A 43 8.69 -3.42 10.99
CA ASP A 43 8.73 -2.05 11.51
C ASP A 43 8.83 -1.01 10.37
N GLU A 44 9.64 -1.27 9.35
CA GLU A 44 9.72 -0.42 8.16
C GLU A 44 8.40 -0.41 7.39
N THR A 45 7.77 -1.57 7.21
CA THR A 45 6.51 -1.68 6.46
C THR A 45 5.37 -0.94 7.17
N ILE A 46 5.19 -1.13 8.48
CA ILE A 46 4.08 -0.50 9.21
C ILE A 46 4.19 1.02 9.32
N ARG A 47 5.40 1.59 9.23
CA ARG A 47 5.59 3.06 9.18
C ARG A 47 4.81 3.71 8.02
N PHE A 48 4.63 2.99 6.93
CA PHE A 48 3.88 3.45 5.77
C PHE A 48 2.40 3.07 5.79
N ALA A 49 1.95 2.29 6.77
CA ALA A 49 0.55 1.85 6.90
C ALA A 49 -0.35 2.94 7.51
N THR A 50 -0.20 4.18 7.05
CA THR A 50 -0.98 5.33 7.54
C THR A 50 -2.03 5.73 6.52
N TYR A 51 -3.24 6.02 7.00
CA TYR A 51 -4.35 6.52 6.21
C TYR A 51 -4.84 7.84 6.82
N ARG A 52 -4.95 8.87 6.00
CA ARG A 52 -5.57 10.13 6.42
C ARG A 52 -6.92 10.25 5.73
N LEU A 53 -7.96 10.38 6.52
CA LEU A 53 -9.29 10.67 5.99
C LEU A 53 -9.30 12.01 5.25
N PRO A 54 -9.94 12.10 4.08
CA PRO A 54 -10.18 13.39 3.43
C PRO A 54 -10.98 14.29 4.37
N LYS A 55 -10.51 15.53 4.56
CA LYS A 55 -11.12 16.50 5.51
C LYS A 55 -12.65 16.65 5.33
N ASN A 56 -13.14 16.59 4.11
CA ASN A 56 -14.57 16.72 3.83
C ASN A 56 -15.41 15.52 4.32
N ASN A 57 -14.77 14.43 4.69
CA ASN A 57 -15.41 13.19 5.12
C ASN A 57 -15.22 12.94 6.61
N GLU A 58 -14.26 13.60 7.29
CA GLU A 58 -14.02 13.43 8.72
C GLU A 58 -15.29 13.69 9.55
N ILE A 59 -16.07 14.73 9.19
CA ILE A 59 -17.30 15.11 9.91
C ILE A 59 -18.39 14.05 9.77
N LYS A 60 -18.50 13.38 8.63
CA LYS A 60 -19.53 12.35 8.40
C LYS A 60 -19.33 11.10 9.25
N TYR A 61 -18.09 10.78 9.60
CA TYR A 61 -17.76 9.57 10.37
C TYR A 61 -17.93 9.71 11.85
N THR A 62 -17.74 10.91 12.39
CA THR A 62 -17.97 11.18 13.81
C THR A 62 -19.46 11.25 14.15
N GLN A 63 -20.33 11.37 13.15
CA GLN A 63 -21.76 11.62 13.36
C GLN A 63 -22.70 10.48 12.92
N THR A 64 -22.20 9.49 12.18
CA THR A 64 -23.07 8.42 11.65
C THR A 64 -22.69 7.06 12.24
N PRO A 65 -23.62 6.36 12.92
CA PRO A 65 -23.38 4.99 13.35
C PRO A 65 -23.16 4.11 12.12
N CYS A 66 -22.18 3.20 12.20
CA CYS A 66 -21.84 2.13 11.26
C CYS A 66 -22.72 2.03 10.01
N ASP A 67 -22.41 2.82 8.99
CA ASP A 67 -22.89 2.53 7.65
C ASP A 67 -21.85 1.62 6.98
N PRO A 68 -22.15 0.35 6.73
CA PRO A 68 -21.22 -0.59 6.09
C PRO A 68 -20.83 -0.17 4.68
N THR A 69 -21.54 0.78 4.05
CA THR A 69 -21.20 1.34 2.73
C THR A 69 -20.09 2.39 2.80
N VAL A 70 -19.82 2.89 3.98
CA VAL A 70 -18.91 3.99 4.21
C VAL A 70 -17.46 3.68 3.82
N PRO A 71 -16.86 2.52 4.16
CA PRO A 71 -15.50 2.20 3.74
C PRO A 71 -15.33 2.19 2.22
N GLU A 72 -16.36 1.86 1.46
CA GLU A 72 -16.32 1.81 0.00
C GLU A 72 -16.25 3.19 -0.65
N LEU A 73 -16.71 4.21 0.04
CA LEU A 73 -16.64 5.61 -0.44
C LEU A 73 -15.23 6.20 -0.34
N PHE A 74 -14.30 5.52 0.35
CA PHE A 74 -12.95 6.03 0.53
C PHE A 74 -12.00 5.48 -0.52
N PRO A 75 -11.17 6.35 -1.09
CA PRO A 75 -10.15 5.90 -2.03
C PRO A 75 -9.16 4.96 -1.31
N LYS A 76 -8.84 3.86 -1.94
CA LYS A 76 -7.72 3.02 -1.50
C LYS A 76 -6.42 3.77 -1.79
N ILE A 77 -5.49 3.69 -0.84
CA ILE A 77 -4.15 4.23 -1.00
C ILE A 77 -3.22 3.08 -1.37
N PHE A 78 -2.37 3.29 -2.34
CA PHE A 78 -1.28 2.39 -2.66
C PHE A 78 0.05 3.05 -2.33
N ARG A 79 0.98 2.26 -1.82
CA ARG A 79 2.34 2.68 -1.57
C ARG A 79 3.30 1.62 -2.06
N THR A 80 4.34 2.08 -2.74
CA THR A 80 5.46 1.24 -3.13
C THR A 80 6.74 1.86 -2.59
N PHE A 81 7.61 1.02 -2.07
CA PHE A 81 8.88 1.45 -1.50
C PHE A 81 9.83 0.25 -1.41
N ARG A 82 11.10 0.53 -1.13
CA ARG A 82 12.13 -0.47 -0.91
C ARG A 82 12.49 -0.52 0.57
N LEU A 83 12.60 -1.71 1.11
CA LEU A 83 13.11 -1.95 2.46
C LEU A 83 14.62 -1.82 2.48
N SER A 84 15.18 -1.59 3.65
CA SER A 84 16.63 -1.47 3.85
C SER A 84 17.43 -2.72 3.47
N ASP A 85 16.78 -3.89 3.48
CA ASP A 85 17.38 -5.15 3.02
C ASP A 85 17.26 -5.38 1.51
N GLY A 86 16.72 -4.40 0.78
CA GLY A 86 16.59 -4.42 -0.67
C GLY A 86 15.30 -5.00 -1.22
N ARG A 87 14.42 -5.59 -0.39
CA ARG A 87 13.11 -6.08 -0.83
C ARG A 87 12.18 -4.94 -1.22
N TYR A 88 11.36 -5.18 -2.23
CA TYR A 88 10.33 -4.23 -2.64
C TYR A 88 9.02 -4.50 -1.94
N VAL A 89 8.27 -3.43 -1.68
CA VAL A 89 6.94 -3.50 -1.07
C VAL A 89 5.92 -2.86 -1.99
N ALA A 90 4.80 -3.55 -2.20
CA ALA A 90 3.56 -2.96 -2.69
C ALA A 90 2.49 -3.14 -1.62
N MET A 91 1.91 -2.04 -1.15
CA MET A 91 0.95 -2.02 -0.06
C MET A 91 -0.34 -1.36 -0.50
N GLN A 92 -1.46 -2.00 -0.23
CA GLN A 92 -2.78 -1.39 -0.30
C GLN A 92 -3.25 -1.04 1.10
N ILE A 93 -3.72 0.19 1.28
CA ILE A 93 -4.32 0.67 2.52
C ILE A 93 -5.76 1.08 2.22
N SER A 94 -6.68 0.51 2.98
CA SER A 94 -8.11 0.80 2.88
C SER A 94 -8.61 1.36 4.20
N TYR A 95 -9.60 2.24 4.13
CA TYR A 95 -10.36 2.59 5.32
C TYR A 95 -11.22 1.39 5.73
N ALA A 96 -11.21 1.04 7.01
CA ALA A 96 -11.92 -0.12 7.54
C ALA A 96 -13.04 0.24 8.54
N GLY A 97 -13.42 1.52 8.58
CA GLY A 97 -14.52 1.98 9.41
C GLY A 97 -14.15 2.09 10.88
N TYR A 98 -14.80 1.30 11.71
CA TYR A 98 -14.62 1.31 13.15
C TYR A 98 -13.58 0.27 13.58
N ASP A 99 -12.89 0.57 14.66
CA ASP A 99 -12.00 -0.39 15.30
C ASP A 99 -12.78 -1.38 16.20
N PHE A 100 -12.06 -2.27 16.87
CA PHE A 100 -12.67 -3.27 17.75
C PHE A 100 -13.34 -2.65 18.99
N ASP A 101 -13.01 -1.41 19.37
CA ASP A 101 -13.62 -0.66 20.46
C ASP A 101 -14.76 0.25 19.99
N GLY A 102 -15.11 0.19 18.69
CA GLY A 102 -16.16 1.02 18.10
C GLY A 102 -15.73 2.47 17.83
N GLN A 103 -14.42 2.76 17.82
CA GLN A 103 -13.90 4.08 17.46
C GLN A 103 -13.72 4.17 15.94
N PRO A 104 -14.13 5.29 15.30
CA PRO A 104 -13.92 5.48 13.88
C PRO A 104 -12.43 5.72 13.58
N GLY A 105 -12.02 5.38 12.37
CA GLY A 105 -10.66 5.64 11.89
C GLY A 105 -9.81 4.38 11.74
N ASN A 106 -10.42 3.19 11.81
CA ASN A 106 -9.70 1.96 11.54
C ASN A 106 -9.19 1.92 10.10
N VAL A 107 -7.99 1.39 9.94
CA VAL A 107 -7.36 1.17 8.65
C VAL A 107 -7.03 -0.31 8.47
N PHE A 108 -7.05 -0.76 7.24
CA PHE A 108 -6.62 -2.09 6.87
C PHE A 108 -5.50 -1.98 5.83
N ALA A 109 -4.29 -2.24 6.24
CA ALA A 109 -3.14 -2.28 5.35
C ALA A 109 -2.76 -3.73 5.05
N HIS A 110 -2.67 -4.06 3.77
CA HIS A 110 -2.16 -5.35 3.31
C HIS A 110 -0.95 -5.10 2.39
N ALA A 111 0.21 -5.57 2.80
CA ALA A 111 1.46 -5.43 2.06
C ALA A 111 1.87 -6.76 1.42
N PHE A 112 2.33 -6.69 0.18
CA PHE A 112 3.14 -7.70 -0.50
C PHE A 112 4.59 -7.27 -0.43
N ILE A 113 5.45 -8.13 0.06
CA ILE A 113 6.89 -7.91 0.21
C ILE A 113 7.57 -8.94 -0.68
N PHE A 114 8.22 -8.43 -1.73
CA PHE A 114 8.79 -9.23 -2.80
C PHE A 114 10.24 -9.56 -2.49
N ASP A 115 10.57 -10.85 -2.55
CA ASP A 115 11.90 -11.38 -2.35
C ASP A 115 12.44 -11.96 -3.65
N ASP A 116 13.75 -11.90 -3.83
CA ASP A 116 14.44 -12.46 -4.99
C ASP A 116 13.87 -11.93 -6.32
N VAL A 117 13.84 -10.62 -6.45
CA VAL A 117 13.42 -9.91 -7.66
C VAL A 117 14.62 -9.20 -8.31
N ASP A 118 14.55 -9.04 -9.64
CA ASP A 118 15.57 -8.33 -10.38
C ASP A 118 15.52 -6.80 -10.14
N GLU A 119 16.58 -6.10 -10.55
CA GLU A 119 16.69 -4.65 -10.41
C GLU A 119 15.65 -3.87 -11.24
N ASN A 120 15.03 -4.52 -12.24
CA ASN A 120 14.00 -3.94 -13.10
C ASN A 120 12.59 -4.18 -12.55
N PHE A 121 12.48 -4.74 -11.34
CA PHE A 121 11.20 -5.05 -10.75
C PHE A 121 10.41 -3.79 -10.40
N LEU A 122 9.17 -3.74 -10.86
CA LEU A 122 8.25 -2.63 -10.61
C LEU A 122 7.10 -3.10 -9.71
N PRO A 123 7.14 -2.84 -8.39
CA PRO A 123 6.08 -3.23 -7.46
C PRO A 123 4.74 -2.54 -7.78
N GLU A 124 4.77 -1.40 -8.50
CA GLU A 124 3.60 -0.68 -8.97
C GLU A 124 2.68 -1.53 -9.86
N ARG A 125 3.22 -2.53 -10.55
CA ARG A 125 2.46 -3.49 -11.38
C ARG A 125 1.46 -4.32 -10.57
N TYR A 126 1.58 -4.29 -9.24
CA TYR A 126 0.69 -5.00 -8.32
C TYR A 126 -0.37 -4.10 -7.69
N ILE A 127 -0.46 -2.83 -8.08
CA ILE A 127 -1.51 -1.91 -7.63
C ILE A 127 -2.87 -2.48 -8.03
N GLY A 128 -3.82 -2.49 -7.07
CA GLY A 128 -5.16 -3.03 -7.30
C GLY A 128 -5.25 -4.53 -7.50
N HIS A 129 -4.18 -5.28 -7.19
CA HIS A 129 -4.17 -6.74 -7.34
C HIS A 129 -5.29 -7.39 -6.54
N LYS A 130 -6.03 -8.34 -7.15
CA LYS A 130 -7.22 -8.99 -6.58
C LYS A 130 -6.99 -9.78 -5.28
N ARG A 131 -5.74 -10.08 -4.93
CA ARG A 131 -5.39 -10.75 -3.67
C ARG A 131 -5.21 -9.80 -2.50
N TYR A 132 -5.26 -8.48 -2.71
CA TYR A 132 -5.32 -7.57 -1.58
C TYR A 132 -6.62 -7.75 -0.81
N ARG A 133 -6.48 -7.86 0.50
CA ARG A 133 -7.61 -7.84 1.41
C ARG A 133 -7.88 -6.40 1.86
N THR A 134 -9.12 -6.12 2.21
CA THR A 134 -9.58 -4.81 2.67
C THR A 134 -10.21 -4.83 4.06
N HIS A 135 -10.44 -6.03 4.60
CA HIS A 135 -11.05 -6.24 5.92
C HIS A 135 -10.70 -7.63 6.45
N LEU A 136 -10.92 -7.84 7.74
CA LEU A 136 -10.89 -9.15 8.37
C LEU A 136 -12.20 -9.90 8.02
N THR A 137 -12.07 -11.19 7.77
CA THR A 137 -13.24 -12.06 7.57
C THR A 137 -13.78 -12.53 8.93
N GLU A 138 -15.02 -13.04 8.95
CA GLU A 138 -15.58 -13.66 10.16
C GLU A 138 -14.69 -14.79 10.70
N LYS A 139 -14.05 -15.54 9.82
CA LYS A 139 -13.10 -16.60 10.21
C LYS A 139 -11.90 -16.04 10.96
N ASP A 140 -11.40 -14.88 10.56
CA ASP A 140 -10.29 -14.20 11.24
C ASP A 140 -10.72 -13.71 12.64
N LEU A 141 -11.95 -13.20 12.75
CA LEU A 141 -12.48 -12.65 14.00
C LEU A 141 -12.87 -13.75 15.01
N ASN A 142 -13.37 -14.88 14.51
CA ASN A 142 -13.78 -16.01 15.35
C ASN A 142 -12.62 -16.96 15.72
N GLY A 143 -11.45 -16.76 15.11
CA GLY A 143 -10.24 -17.49 15.43
C GLY A 143 -9.60 -16.99 16.73
N GLN A 144 -9.41 -17.88 17.69
CA GLN A 144 -8.70 -17.53 18.95
C GLN A 144 -7.18 -17.42 18.77
N ILE A 145 -6.66 -17.86 17.63
CA ILE A 145 -5.23 -17.92 17.35
C ILE A 145 -4.96 -17.24 16.00
N VAL A 146 -4.12 -16.22 16.04
CA VAL A 146 -3.63 -15.56 14.84
C VAL A 146 -2.52 -16.42 14.23
N HIS A 147 -2.76 -16.93 13.05
CA HIS A 147 -1.79 -17.76 12.34
C HIS A 147 -0.97 -16.94 11.35
N TYR A 148 0.24 -17.43 11.08
CA TYR A 148 1.06 -16.90 10.00
C TYR A 148 0.38 -17.08 8.64
N LEU A 149 0.52 -16.07 7.78
CA LEU A 149 0.10 -16.15 6.40
C LEU A 149 1.05 -17.07 5.60
N LYS A 150 0.48 -17.79 4.66
CA LYS A 150 1.31 -18.50 3.68
C LYS A 150 1.93 -17.51 2.71
N PRO A 151 3.18 -17.72 2.30
CA PRO A 151 3.74 -16.92 1.20
C PRO A 151 2.92 -17.15 -0.07
N LEU A 152 2.96 -16.17 -0.96
CA LEU A 152 2.40 -16.31 -2.30
C LEU A 152 3.53 -16.61 -3.27
N ASP A 153 3.37 -17.67 -4.04
CA ASP A 153 4.36 -18.03 -5.04
C ASP A 153 3.90 -17.53 -6.41
N ASN A 154 4.82 -16.92 -7.13
CA ASN A 154 4.66 -16.52 -8.53
C ASN A 154 3.34 -15.80 -8.84
N ILE A 155 2.99 -14.79 -8.04
CA ILE A 155 1.84 -13.95 -8.37
C ILE A 155 2.13 -13.14 -9.63
N ALA A 156 1.18 -13.18 -10.56
CA ALA A 156 1.23 -12.32 -11.75
C ALA A 156 0.89 -10.86 -11.36
N PRO A 157 1.38 -9.85 -12.09
CA PRO A 157 0.94 -8.47 -11.94
C PRO A 157 -0.59 -8.31 -12.01
N SER A 158 -1.09 -7.17 -11.56
CA SER A 158 -2.50 -6.83 -11.68
C SER A 158 -2.96 -6.89 -13.14
N GLU A 159 -4.12 -7.50 -13.37
CA GLU A 159 -4.64 -7.72 -14.72
C GLU A 159 -4.84 -6.39 -15.46
N GLY A 160 -4.32 -6.31 -16.67
CA GLY A 160 -4.49 -5.15 -17.55
C GLY A 160 -3.73 -3.88 -17.15
N VAL A 161 -2.93 -3.89 -16.07
CA VAL A 161 -2.22 -2.68 -15.61
C VAL A 161 -1.28 -2.14 -16.69
N GLU A 162 -0.62 -3.01 -17.44
CA GLU A 162 0.29 -2.60 -18.52
C GLU A 162 -0.45 -1.86 -19.64
N ASN A 163 -1.57 -2.42 -20.10
CA ASN A 163 -2.39 -1.78 -21.13
C ASN A 163 -2.98 -0.45 -20.64
N LYS A 164 -3.40 -0.38 -19.38
CA LYS A 164 -3.88 0.87 -18.78
C LYS A 164 -2.81 1.95 -18.80
N VAL A 165 -1.58 1.61 -18.40
CA VAL A 165 -0.46 2.57 -18.40
C VAL A 165 -0.08 2.99 -19.80
N ILE A 166 -0.02 2.07 -20.78
CA ILE A 166 0.28 2.39 -22.18
C ILE A 166 -0.77 3.33 -22.74
N ASN A 167 -2.05 3.04 -22.55
CA ASN A 167 -3.15 3.89 -22.99
C ASN A 167 -3.07 5.28 -22.34
N PHE A 168 -2.86 5.31 -21.02
CA PHE A 168 -2.70 6.54 -20.27
C PHE A 168 -1.54 7.41 -20.79
N ILE A 169 -0.39 6.80 -21.08
CA ILE A 169 0.76 7.50 -21.67
C ILE A 169 0.37 8.09 -23.05
N GLY A 170 -0.37 7.34 -23.86
CA GLY A 170 -0.84 7.81 -25.16
C GLY A 170 -1.80 9.02 -25.07
N GLU A 171 -2.72 8.97 -24.12
CA GLU A 171 -3.74 10.00 -23.90
C GLU A 171 -3.17 11.27 -23.23
N HIS A 172 -2.19 11.11 -22.32
CA HIS A 172 -1.63 12.20 -21.50
C HIS A 172 -0.18 12.57 -21.83
N LYS A 173 0.26 12.32 -23.06
CA LYS A 173 1.67 12.50 -23.46
C LYS A 173 2.21 13.90 -23.20
N TYR A 174 1.41 14.95 -23.36
CA TYR A 174 1.85 16.34 -23.19
C TYR A 174 2.03 16.66 -21.69
N GLU A 175 1.08 16.26 -20.88
CA GLU A 175 1.14 16.43 -19.43
C GLU A 175 2.29 15.61 -18.82
N LEU A 176 2.45 14.37 -19.29
CA LEU A 176 3.56 13.50 -18.87
C LEU A 176 4.91 14.08 -19.28
N THR A 177 5.04 14.67 -20.49
CA THR A 177 6.27 15.33 -20.89
C THR A 177 6.63 16.49 -19.95
N TYR A 178 5.64 17.29 -19.55
CA TYR A 178 5.85 18.36 -18.59
C TYR A 178 6.25 17.84 -17.20
N VAL A 179 5.56 16.81 -16.70
CA VAL A 179 5.87 16.20 -15.40
C VAL A 179 7.25 15.54 -15.43
N LEU A 180 7.60 14.89 -16.55
CA LEU A 180 8.91 14.26 -16.75
C LEU A 180 10.06 15.29 -16.75
N ASP A 181 9.88 16.42 -17.45
CA ASP A 181 10.86 17.53 -17.41
C ASP A 181 11.07 18.01 -15.97
N ARG A 182 9.99 18.16 -15.21
CA ARG A 182 10.07 18.57 -13.80
C ARG A 182 10.72 17.50 -12.93
N ALA A 183 10.40 16.21 -13.13
CA ALA A 183 11.02 15.11 -12.42
C ALA A 183 12.54 15.04 -12.70
N THR A 184 12.93 15.19 -13.96
CA THR A 184 14.35 15.21 -14.35
C THR A 184 15.08 16.37 -13.69
N ARG A 185 14.50 17.56 -13.65
CA ARG A 185 15.08 18.72 -12.95
C ARG A 185 15.18 18.50 -11.45
N LEU A 186 14.18 17.86 -10.83
CA LEU A 186 14.21 17.51 -9.41
C LEU A 186 15.42 16.62 -9.08
N LEU A 187 15.73 15.66 -9.95
CA LEU A 187 16.83 14.72 -9.76
C LEU A 187 18.21 15.31 -10.08
N THR A 188 18.26 16.42 -10.83
CA THR A 188 19.50 17.04 -11.29
C THR A 188 19.80 18.40 -10.66
N SER A 189 18.90 18.93 -9.84
CA SER A 189 19.00 20.29 -9.26
C SER A 189 18.57 20.30 -7.80
N ASP A 190 19.33 20.99 -6.96
CA ASP A 190 19.01 21.17 -5.53
C ASP A 190 17.83 22.16 -5.28
N ASP A 191 17.35 22.84 -6.31
CA ASP A 191 16.35 23.91 -6.19
C ASP A 191 14.90 23.40 -6.11
N ILE A 192 14.64 22.20 -6.65
CA ILE A 192 13.30 21.59 -6.66
C ILE A 192 13.24 20.51 -5.59
N LYS A 193 12.41 20.72 -4.56
CA LYS A 193 12.30 19.78 -3.44
C LYS A 193 11.21 18.71 -3.63
N ASN A 194 10.13 19.04 -4.33
CA ASN A 194 8.99 18.15 -4.51
C ASN A 194 8.24 18.43 -5.81
N ILE A 195 7.64 17.39 -6.38
CA ILE A 195 6.63 17.50 -7.45
C ILE A 195 5.28 17.14 -6.83
N CYS A 196 4.30 18.00 -7.02
CA CYS A 196 2.93 17.73 -6.63
C CYS A 196 2.09 17.50 -7.87
N ILE A 197 1.50 16.31 -7.97
CA ILE A 197 0.54 15.96 -9.01
C ILE A 197 -0.85 15.99 -8.37
N ALA A 198 -1.72 16.84 -8.89
CA ALA A 198 -3.12 16.91 -8.50
C ALA A 198 -4.01 16.48 -9.66
N ALA A 199 -4.94 15.59 -9.39
CA ALA A 199 -5.97 15.15 -10.33
C ALA A 199 -7.32 15.03 -9.61
N ASN A 200 -8.38 14.84 -10.40
CA ASN A 200 -9.74 14.77 -9.86
C ASN A 200 -10.01 13.49 -9.05
N ASP A 201 -9.21 12.46 -9.27
CA ASP A 201 -9.35 11.17 -8.60
C ASP A 201 -7.99 10.51 -8.34
N ALA A 202 -8.00 9.57 -7.39
CA ALA A 202 -6.80 8.87 -6.97
C ALA A 202 -6.25 7.92 -8.04
N GLU A 203 -7.09 7.35 -8.90
CA GLU A 203 -6.66 6.44 -9.96
C GLU A 203 -5.82 7.19 -11.00
N THR A 204 -6.24 8.39 -11.38
CA THR A 204 -5.50 9.27 -12.28
C THR A 204 -4.11 9.62 -11.71
N VAL A 205 -4.03 9.99 -10.43
CA VAL A 205 -2.73 10.25 -9.77
C VAL A 205 -1.84 9.01 -9.82
N GLN A 206 -2.41 7.84 -9.53
CA GLN A 206 -1.68 6.57 -9.57
C GLN A 206 -1.16 6.27 -10.99
N MET A 207 -1.96 6.54 -12.02
CA MET A 207 -1.52 6.33 -13.41
C MET A 207 -0.36 7.26 -13.79
N TYR A 208 -0.36 8.52 -13.34
CA TYR A 208 0.80 9.41 -13.54
C TYR A 208 2.07 8.84 -12.90
N LEU A 209 1.99 8.38 -11.65
CA LEU A 209 3.14 7.82 -10.94
C LEU A 209 3.66 6.55 -11.62
N LEU A 210 2.77 5.67 -12.05
CA LEU A 210 3.13 4.45 -12.79
C LEU A 210 3.77 4.78 -14.14
N ALA A 211 3.18 5.71 -14.90
CA ALA A 211 3.71 6.14 -16.18
C ALA A 211 5.11 6.76 -16.04
N LEU A 212 5.32 7.59 -15.03
CA LEU A 212 6.64 8.17 -14.74
C LEU A 212 7.68 7.10 -14.42
N LYS A 213 7.36 6.16 -13.54
CA LYS A 213 8.26 5.05 -13.20
C LYS A 213 8.54 4.12 -14.37
N TRP A 214 7.61 4.02 -15.30
CA TRP A 214 7.80 3.22 -16.51
C TRP A 214 8.65 3.91 -17.58
N ILE A 215 8.60 5.23 -17.64
CA ILE A 215 9.34 6.03 -18.63
C ILE A 215 10.75 6.36 -18.13
N LEU A 216 10.90 6.61 -16.81
CA LEU A 216 12.19 6.99 -16.25
C LEU A 216 13.15 5.78 -16.22
N PRO A 217 14.44 6.00 -16.47
CA PRO A 217 15.47 5.00 -16.19
C PRO A 217 15.38 4.54 -14.72
N ILE A 218 15.59 3.25 -14.48
CA ILE A 218 15.46 2.63 -13.15
C ILE A 218 16.31 3.33 -12.10
N SER A 219 17.53 3.71 -12.45
CA SER A 219 18.45 4.47 -11.56
C SER A 219 17.88 5.82 -11.09
N LEU A 220 16.95 6.40 -11.85
CA LEU A 220 16.27 7.65 -11.49
C LEU A 220 14.92 7.39 -10.81
N SER A 221 14.25 6.29 -11.12
CA SER A 221 12.94 5.96 -10.54
C SER A 221 13.01 5.49 -9.08
N GLU A 222 14.16 5.01 -8.61
CA GLU A 222 14.35 4.62 -7.21
C GLU A 222 14.42 5.81 -6.25
N ASN A 223 14.66 7.02 -6.76
CA ASN A 223 14.75 8.25 -5.98
C ASN A 223 13.50 9.13 -6.05
N THR A 224 12.46 8.69 -6.76
CA THR A 224 11.15 9.37 -6.86
C THR A 224 10.08 8.65 -6.05
#